data_1a5234cccce7dfac5aee51e3823484c2
#
_entry.id   1a5234cccce7dfac5aee51e3823484c2
#
_cell.length_a   1.000
_cell.length_b   1.000
_cell.length_c   1.000
_cell.angle_alpha   90.00
_cell.angle_beta   90.00
_cell.angle_gamma   90.00
#
_symmetry.space_group_name_H-M   'P 1'
#
loop_
_entity.id
_entity.type
_entity.pdbx_description
1 polymer ?
#
loop_
_entity_poly.entity_id
_entity_poly.type
_entity_poly.pdbx_seq_one_letter_code
_entity_poly.pdbx_strand_id
1 'polypeptide(L)'
;IFDSGFDFDLDIRLGAGAFVCGEETALMTSIEGNRGEPRPRPPFPAESGLFKKPTVLNNVETYANIPQIILNGADWFASMGTEKSKGTKVFALGGKIHNTGLLEVPMGTTLREVIYEIGGGIPNGKAFKAAQTGGPSGGCIPAEHLDIPIDYDNLIAIGSMMGSGGLIVMDEDNCMVDIA
;
A
#
# COMPACT_ATOMS: atom_id res chain seq x y z
N ILE A 1 13.77 -25.80 12.13
CA ILE A 1 13.39 -24.72 13.05
C ILE A 1 13.12 -25.37 14.40
N PHE A 2 13.93 -25.02 15.43
CA PHE A 2 13.78 -25.48 16.83
C PHE A 2 13.67 -27.01 16.97
N ASP A 3 14.42 -27.78 16.18
CA ASP A 3 14.43 -29.25 16.16
C ASP A 3 13.05 -29.89 15.89
N SER A 4 12.13 -29.13 15.24
CA SER A 4 10.78 -29.59 14.90
C SER A 4 10.73 -30.55 13.69
N GLY A 5 11.85 -30.73 12.99
CA GLY A 5 11.90 -31.43 11.70
C GLY A 5 11.36 -30.59 10.53
N PHE A 6 11.03 -29.31 10.76
CA PHE A 6 10.64 -28.37 9.73
C PHE A 6 11.83 -27.50 9.32
N ASP A 7 12.20 -27.58 8.05
CA ASP A 7 13.25 -26.78 7.45
C ASP A 7 12.67 -25.66 6.60
N PHE A 8 13.21 -24.46 6.74
CA PHE A 8 12.80 -23.28 6.00
C PHE A 8 14.00 -22.38 5.73
N ASP A 9 14.24 -22.08 4.47
CA ASP A 9 15.30 -21.19 4.03
C ASP A 9 14.76 -19.81 3.66
N LEU A 10 15.54 -18.76 3.98
CA LEU A 10 15.28 -17.38 3.60
C LEU A 10 16.38 -16.91 2.66
N ASP A 11 15.98 -16.32 1.54
CA ASP A 11 16.89 -15.64 0.62
C ASP A 11 16.42 -14.20 0.38
N ILE A 12 17.38 -13.27 0.25
CA ILE A 12 17.10 -11.86 0.00
C ILE A 12 17.62 -11.50 -1.39
N ARG A 13 16.73 -10.97 -2.21
CA ARG A 13 17.07 -10.44 -3.53
C ARG A 13 16.86 -8.94 -3.55
N LEU A 14 17.93 -8.20 -3.88
CA LEU A 14 17.89 -6.75 -4.00
C LEU A 14 17.47 -6.39 -5.43
N GLY A 15 16.44 -5.57 -5.54
CA GLY A 15 16.00 -4.97 -6.80
C GLY A 15 16.58 -3.58 -7.00
N ALA A 16 16.38 -3.02 -8.20
CA ALA A 16 16.82 -1.66 -8.57
C ALA A 16 15.78 -0.57 -8.24
N GLY A 17 14.70 -0.90 -7.53
CA GLY A 17 13.64 0.06 -7.17
C GLY A 17 12.69 0.41 -8.32
N ALA A 18 12.66 -0.37 -9.40
CA ALA A 18 11.74 -0.13 -10.50
C ALA A 18 10.29 -0.42 -10.09
N PHE A 19 9.39 0.54 -10.29
CA PHE A 19 7.97 0.43 -9.92
C PHE A 19 7.28 -0.78 -10.58
N VAL A 20 7.61 -1.09 -11.84
CA VAL A 20 7.05 -2.24 -12.56
C VAL A 20 7.33 -3.57 -11.87
N CYS A 21 8.42 -3.69 -11.10
CA CYS A 21 8.74 -4.89 -10.33
C CYS A 21 7.85 -5.08 -9.08
N GLY A 22 6.89 -4.19 -8.82
CA GLY A 22 5.80 -4.39 -7.87
C GLY A 22 4.69 -5.29 -8.41
N GLU A 23 4.59 -5.45 -9.72
CA GLU A 23 3.70 -6.44 -10.35
C GLU A 23 4.28 -7.86 -10.13
N GLU A 24 3.43 -8.81 -9.76
CA GLU A 24 3.86 -10.13 -9.28
C GLU A 24 4.74 -10.90 -10.28
N THR A 25 4.41 -10.88 -11.55
CA THR A 25 5.16 -11.61 -12.58
C THR A 25 6.44 -10.91 -12.98
N ALA A 26 6.44 -9.57 -13.01
CA ALA A 26 7.65 -8.76 -13.21
C ALA A 26 8.65 -8.94 -12.07
N LEU A 27 8.17 -9.04 -10.83
CA LEU A 27 8.99 -9.32 -9.66
C LEU A 27 9.69 -10.69 -9.80
N MET A 28 8.95 -11.74 -10.16
CA MET A 28 9.52 -13.07 -10.37
C MET A 28 10.56 -13.06 -11.49
N THR A 29 10.28 -12.39 -12.61
CA THR A 29 11.24 -12.25 -13.73
C THR A 29 12.52 -11.56 -13.30
N SER A 30 12.42 -10.52 -12.47
CA SER A 30 13.55 -9.80 -11.88
C SER A 30 14.36 -10.69 -10.93
N ILE A 31 13.70 -11.46 -10.07
CA ILE A 31 14.36 -12.40 -9.13
C ILE A 31 15.12 -13.48 -9.90
N GLU A 32 14.61 -13.91 -11.05
CA GLU A 32 15.27 -14.88 -11.94
C GLU A 32 16.50 -14.31 -12.66
N GLY A 33 16.80 -13.01 -12.48
CA GLY A 33 17.95 -12.35 -13.10
C GLY A 33 17.68 -11.80 -14.50
N ASN A 34 16.43 -11.80 -14.94
CA ASN A 34 16.02 -11.23 -16.22
C ASN A 34 15.49 -9.79 -16.03
N ARG A 35 15.24 -9.10 -17.14
CA ARG A 35 14.56 -7.80 -17.11
C ARG A 35 13.17 -7.95 -16.49
N GLY A 36 12.84 -7.09 -15.51
CA GLY A 36 11.57 -7.13 -14.78
C GLY A 36 10.39 -6.75 -15.66
N GLU A 37 9.98 -7.66 -16.53
CA GLU A 37 8.83 -7.50 -17.42
C GLU A 37 7.70 -8.42 -16.96
N PRO A 38 6.43 -7.95 -17.00
CA PRO A 38 5.27 -8.79 -16.72
C PRO A 38 5.16 -9.97 -17.69
N ARG A 39 4.63 -11.07 -17.19
CA ARG A 39 4.34 -12.27 -17.99
C ARG A 39 2.85 -12.38 -18.27
N PRO A 40 2.46 -12.87 -19.48
CA PRO A 40 1.06 -13.21 -19.75
C PRO A 40 0.56 -14.30 -18.80
N ARG A 41 -0.72 -14.23 -18.44
CA ARG A 41 -1.43 -15.28 -17.71
C ARG A 41 -2.57 -15.82 -18.59
N PRO A 42 -2.87 -17.13 -18.58
CA PRO A 42 -2.23 -18.25 -17.90
C PRO A 42 -0.84 -18.60 -18.44
N PRO A 43 0.06 -19.34 -17.69
CA PRO A 43 -0.22 -19.94 -16.39
C PRO A 43 -0.15 -18.92 -15.25
N PHE A 44 -0.92 -19.18 -14.18
CA PHE A 44 -0.86 -18.38 -12.96
C PHE A 44 0.34 -18.78 -12.10
N PRO A 45 0.87 -17.88 -11.25
CA PRO A 45 2.02 -18.16 -10.38
C PRO A 45 1.84 -19.40 -9.50
N ALA A 46 0.63 -19.69 -9.04
CA ALA A 46 0.32 -20.89 -8.27
C ALA A 46 0.55 -22.19 -9.05
N GLU A 47 0.53 -22.14 -10.37
CA GLU A 47 0.80 -23.28 -11.27
C GLU A 47 2.26 -23.27 -11.75
N SER A 48 2.75 -22.11 -12.18
CA SER A 48 4.09 -21.93 -12.76
C SER A 48 4.60 -20.51 -12.52
N GLY A 49 5.18 -20.27 -11.35
CA GLY A 49 5.75 -18.99 -10.93
C GLY A 49 7.27 -18.92 -11.02
N LEU A 50 7.92 -18.61 -9.91
CA LEU A 50 9.38 -18.44 -9.81
C LEU A 50 10.11 -19.74 -10.21
N PHE A 51 11.06 -19.61 -11.12
CA PHE A 51 11.80 -20.75 -11.71
C PHE A 51 10.87 -21.86 -12.22
N LYS A 52 9.69 -21.49 -12.74
CA LYS A 52 8.65 -22.41 -13.23
C LYS A 52 8.10 -23.37 -12.16
N LYS A 53 8.21 -23.01 -10.88
CA LYS A 53 7.66 -23.79 -9.78
C LYS A 53 6.40 -23.11 -9.24
N PRO A 54 5.48 -23.86 -8.64
CA PRO A 54 4.33 -23.26 -7.94
C PRO A 54 4.80 -22.23 -6.90
N THR A 55 4.25 -21.02 -6.98
CA THR A 55 4.71 -19.89 -6.18
C THR A 55 3.53 -19.16 -5.57
N VAL A 56 3.61 -18.89 -4.26
CA VAL A 56 2.71 -17.99 -3.55
C VAL A 56 3.42 -16.66 -3.37
N LEU A 57 2.76 -15.58 -3.77
CA LEU A 57 3.26 -14.22 -3.63
C LEU A 57 2.24 -13.36 -2.91
N ASN A 58 2.69 -12.63 -1.91
CA ASN A 58 1.88 -11.69 -1.15
C ASN A 58 2.65 -10.41 -0.89
N ASN A 59 1.91 -9.32 -0.68
CA ASN A 59 2.46 -8.07 -0.20
C ASN A 59 3.12 -8.26 1.18
N VAL A 60 4.20 -7.52 1.44
CA VAL A 60 4.92 -7.55 2.73
C VAL A 60 3.99 -7.20 3.89
N GLU A 61 3.10 -6.23 3.74
CA GLU A 61 2.13 -5.86 4.77
C GLU A 61 1.19 -7.02 5.11
N THR A 62 0.77 -7.81 4.12
CA THR A 62 0.00 -9.05 4.34
C THR A 62 0.77 -10.02 5.21
N TYR A 63 2.03 -10.30 4.87
CA TYR A 63 2.87 -11.19 5.69
C TYR A 63 3.13 -10.64 7.09
N ALA A 64 3.30 -9.33 7.24
CA ALA A 64 3.52 -8.71 8.55
C ALA A 64 2.32 -8.83 9.50
N ASN A 65 1.10 -8.89 8.96
CA ASN A 65 -0.12 -9.09 9.75
C ASN A 65 -0.33 -10.53 10.21
N ILE A 66 0.16 -11.52 9.47
CA ILE A 66 -0.09 -12.95 9.76
C ILE A 66 0.30 -13.36 11.19
N PRO A 67 1.51 -13.03 11.70
CA PRO A 67 1.89 -13.39 13.07
C PRO A 67 0.94 -12.83 14.12
N GLN A 68 0.49 -11.59 13.95
CA GLN A 68 -0.42 -10.95 14.89
C GLN A 68 -1.81 -11.58 14.84
N ILE A 69 -2.29 -11.95 13.66
CA ILE A 69 -3.57 -12.64 13.49
C ILE A 69 -3.51 -14.03 14.16
N ILE A 70 -2.42 -14.76 13.98
CA ILE A 70 -2.24 -16.09 14.62
C ILE A 70 -2.21 -15.97 16.14
N LEU A 71 -1.54 -14.96 16.67
CA LEU A 71 -1.39 -14.75 18.12
C LEU A 71 -2.67 -14.26 18.79
N ASN A 72 -3.39 -13.34 18.16
CA ASN A 72 -4.52 -12.63 18.76
C ASN A 72 -5.89 -13.13 18.26
N GLY A 73 -5.92 -13.91 17.18
CA GLY A 73 -7.12 -14.45 16.57
C GLY A 73 -7.75 -13.58 15.50
N ALA A 74 -8.60 -14.20 14.68
CA ALA A 74 -9.25 -13.53 13.57
C ALA A 74 -10.21 -12.41 14.01
N ASP A 75 -10.92 -12.61 15.11
CA ASP A 75 -11.88 -11.63 15.64
C ASP A 75 -11.18 -10.35 16.11
N TRP A 76 -9.98 -10.47 16.67
CA TRP A 76 -9.16 -9.33 17.02
C TRP A 76 -8.83 -8.48 15.78
N PHE A 77 -8.37 -9.10 14.70
CA PHE A 77 -8.08 -8.37 13.46
C PHE A 77 -9.35 -7.77 12.84
N ALA A 78 -10.44 -8.53 12.85
CA ALA A 78 -11.73 -8.10 12.31
C ALA A 78 -12.42 -6.99 13.13
N SER A 79 -11.99 -6.77 14.40
CA SER A 79 -12.51 -5.68 15.23
C SER A 79 -12.03 -4.30 14.81
N MET A 80 -10.96 -4.23 14.00
CA MET A 80 -10.41 -3.00 13.44
C MET A 80 -10.88 -2.81 11.99
N GLY A 81 -11.05 -1.56 11.58
CA GLY A 81 -11.42 -1.23 10.20
C GLY A 81 -12.91 -1.09 9.96
N THR A 82 -13.31 -1.10 8.68
CA THR A 82 -14.70 -0.99 8.24
C THR A 82 -15.34 -2.37 8.07
N GLU A 83 -16.62 -2.41 7.72
CA GLU A 83 -17.33 -3.69 7.50
C GLU A 83 -16.66 -4.57 6.45
N LYS A 84 -16.20 -3.97 5.35
CA LYS A 84 -15.60 -4.69 4.21
C LYS A 84 -14.07 -4.64 4.17
N SER A 85 -13.45 -3.64 4.79
CA SER A 85 -12.00 -3.48 4.85
C SER A 85 -11.53 -3.61 6.29
N LYS A 86 -11.11 -4.81 6.68
CA LYS A 86 -10.68 -5.13 8.05
C LYS A 86 -9.21 -4.84 8.27
N GLY A 87 -8.85 -4.62 9.54
CA GLY A 87 -7.47 -4.43 9.99
C GLY A 87 -7.01 -2.99 9.88
N THR A 88 -5.71 -2.84 9.78
CA THR A 88 -4.99 -1.57 9.67
C THR A 88 -4.35 -1.40 8.29
N LYS A 89 -3.92 -0.18 8.00
CA LYS A 89 -3.15 0.14 6.80
C LYS A 89 -1.98 1.04 7.14
N VAL A 90 -0.81 0.70 6.61
CA VAL A 90 0.37 1.55 6.70
C VAL A 90 0.38 2.53 5.53
N PHE A 91 0.49 3.83 5.84
CA PHE A 91 0.67 4.89 4.86
C PHE A 91 2.05 5.50 4.94
N ALA A 92 2.65 5.77 3.78
CA ALA A 92 3.82 6.61 3.62
C ALA A 92 3.35 8.04 3.32
N LEU A 93 3.29 8.85 4.37
CA LEU A 93 2.81 10.23 4.31
C LEU A 93 3.93 11.18 3.91
N GLY A 94 3.71 11.95 2.86
CA GLY A 94 4.69 12.89 2.33
C GLY A 94 4.06 14.06 1.58
N GLY A 95 4.90 14.87 0.97
CA GLY A 95 4.47 16.07 0.23
C GLY A 95 4.37 17.31 1.11
N LYS A 96 3.35 18.13 0.92
CA LYS A 96 3.12 19.41 1.61
C LYS A 96 2.39 19.20 2.94
N ILE A 97 3.10 18.64 3.91
CA ILE A 97 2.60 18.32 5.24
C ILE A 97 3.70 18.51 6.29
N HIS A 98 3.33 18.84 7.54
CA HIS A 98 4.31 19.08 8.60
C HIS A 98 5.08 17.81 9.00
N ASN A 99 4.36 16.73 9.28
CA ASN A 99 4.94 15.47 9.72
C ASN A 99 4.93 14.47 8.57
N THR A 100 6.09 14.15 8.03
CA THR A 100 6.28 13.11 7.01
C THR A 100 6.76 11.82 7.67
N GLY A 101 6.42 10.68 7.10
CA GLY A 101 6.88 9.37 7.59
C GLY A 101 5.87 8.26 7.36
N LEU A 102 6.11 7.15 8.03
CA LEU A 102 5.19 6.02 8.04
C LEU A 102 4.21 6.15 9.20
N LEU A 103 2.96 5.89 8.92
CA LEU A 103 1.91 5.83 9.94
C LEU A 103 1.03 4.60 9.69
N GLU A 104 0.59 3.97 10.77
CA GLU A 104 -0.37 2.88 10.73
C GLU A 104 -1.69 3.34 11.37
N VAL A 105 -2.79 3.17 10.65
CA VAL A 105 -4.12 3.55 11.10
C VAL A 105 -5.13 2.44 10.81
N PRO A 106 -6.22 2.33 11.58
CA PRO A 106 -7.34 1.47 11.21
C PRO A 106 -7.89 1.82 9.83
N MET A 107 -8.26 0.83 9.07
CA MET A 107 -9.00 1.04 7.82
C MET A 107 -10.28 1.83 8.11
N GLY A 108 -10.57 2.84 7.28
CA GLY A 108 -11.71 3.74 7.50
C GLY A 108 -11.40 5.00 8.30
N THR A 109 -10.16 5.19 8.77
CA THR A 109 -9.70 6.51 9.27
C THR A 109 -9.88 7.53 8.14
N THR A 110 -10.36 8.72 8.44
CA THR A 110 -10.61 9.73 7.42
C THR A 110 -9.31 10.38 6.92
N LEU A 111 -9.34 10.85 5.68
CA LEU A 111 -8.21 11.60 5.12
C LEU A 111 -7.92 12.87 5.95
N ARG A 112 -8.94 13.49 6.51
CA ARG A 112 -8.82 14.66 7.41
C ARG A 112 -8.01 14.32 8.66
N GLU A 113 -8.35 13.24 9.36
CA GLU A 113 -7.62 12.79 10.56
C GLU A 113 -6.15 12.53 10.23
N VAL A 114 -5.88 11.83 9.13
CA VAL A 114 -4.51 11.53 8.68
C VAL A 114 -3.71 12.82 8.40
N ILE A 115 -4.32 13.79 7.70
CA ILE A 115 -3.60 15.01 7.28
C ILE A 115 -3.46 15.99 8.45
N TYR A 116 -4.53 16.28 9.19
CA TYR A 116 -4.52 17.36 10.15
C TYR A 116 -4.16 16.93 11.56
N GLU A 117 -4.65 15.77 12.03
CA GLU A 117 -4.39 15.32 13.39
C GLU A 117 -3.04 14.62 13.51
N ILE A 118 -2.74 13.70 12.59
CA ILE A 118 -1.48 12.94 12.60
C ILE A 118 -0.38 13.70 11.87
N GLY A 119 -0.67 14.15 10.65
CA GLY A 119 0.27 14.85 9.79
C GLY A 119 0.58 16.29 10.20
N GLY A 120 -0.19 16.86 11.13
CA GLY A 120 0.01 18.22 11.64
C GLY A 120 -0.43 19.34 10.68
N GLY A 121 -1.17 18.99 9.62
CA GLY A 121 -1.71 19.95 8.66
C GLY A 121 -0.72 20.47 7.61
N ILE A 122 -1.19 21.43 6.84
CA ILE A 122 -0.43 22.01 5.72
C ILE A 122 0.51 23.10 6.24
N PRO A 123 1.81 23.12 5.85
CA PRO A 123 2.76 24.12 6.30
C PRO A 123 2.39 25.54 5.87
N ASN A 124 2.90 26.53 6.61
CA ASN A 124 2.82 27.95 6.29
C ASN A 124 1.39 28.52 6.20
N GLY A 125 0.40 27.85 6.81
CA GLY A 125 -0.99 28.30 6.79
C GLY A 125 -1.68 28.18 5.44
N LYS A 126 -1.10 27.44 4.50
CA LYS A 126 -1.67 27.22 3.17
C LYS A 126 -2.87 26.28 3.21
N ALA A 127 -3.71 26.36 2.18
CA ALA A 127 -4.85 25.50 2.04
C ALA A 127 -4.47 24.13 1.46
N PHE A 128 -5.11 23.07 1.95
CA PHE A 128 -5.06 21.76 1.33
C PHE A 128 -5.73 21.81 -0.05
N LYS A 129 -5.11 21.23 -1.04
CA LYS A 129 -5.63 21.15 -2.41
C LYS A 129 -6.07 19.74 -2.77
N ALA A 130 -5.18 18.79 -2.66
CA ALA A 130 -5.45 17.38 -2.96
C ALA A 130 -4.46 16.46 -2.23
N ALA A 131 -4.79 15.18 -2.18
CA ALA A 131 -3.86 14.12 -1.80
C ALA A 131 -3.88 13.01 -2.85
N GLN A 132 -2.70 12.59 -3.30
CA GLN A 132 -2.57 11.45 -4.20
C GLN A 132 -2.43 10.16 -3.40
N THR A 133 -3.22 9.15 -3.74
CA THR A 133 -3.13 7.79 -3.20
C THR A 133 -2.85 6.80 -4.33
N GLY A 134 -2.38 5.60 -3.97
CA GLY A 134 -2.17 4.52 -4.95
C GLY A 134 -0.92 4.67 -5.83
N GLY A 135 -0.05 5.63 -5.54
CA GLY A 135 1.14 5.91 -6.35
C GLY A 135 0.82 6.52 -7.71
N PRO A 136 1.72 6.39 -8.71
CA PRO A 136 1.56 7.02 -10.03
C PRO A 136 0.29 6.62 -10.80
N SER A 137 -0.23 5.41 -10.53
CA SER A 137 -1.48 4.91 -11.15
C SER A 137 -2.72 5.24 -10.33
N GLY A 138 -2.57 5.92 -9.21
CA GLY A 138 -3.66 6.28 -8.31
C GLY A 138 -4.36 7.56 -8.70
N GLY A 139 -5.34 7.95 -7.88
CA GLY A 139 -6.10 9.18 -8.07
C GLY A 139 -5.67 10.28 -7.12
N CYS A 140 -6.03 11.51 -7.47
CA CYS A 140 -5.93 12.67 -6.59
C CYS A 140 -7.29 12.91 -5.92
N ILE A 141 -7.30 12.96 -4.60
CA ILE A 141 -8.48 13.17 -3.78
C ILE A 141 -8.56 14.67 -3.44
N PRO A 142 -9.55 15.41 -3.95
CA PRO A 142 -9.70 16.84 -3.67
C PRO A 142 -10.28 17.10 -2.28
N ALA A 143 -10.30 18.38 -1.87
CA ALA A 143 -10.71 18.81 -0.55
C ALA A 143 -12.15 18.43 -0.17
N GLU A 144 -13.05 18.30 -1.15
CA GLU A 144 -14.45 17.89 -0.93
C GLU A 144 -14.59 16.46 -0.38
N HIS A 145 -13.55 15.64 -0.52
CA HIS A 145 -13.51 14.26 -0.05
C HIS A 145 -12.62 14.05 1.18
N LEU A 146 -12.25 15.12 1.89
CA LEU A 146 -11.40 15.00 3.09
C LEU A 146 -12.01 14.13 4.19
N ASP A 147 -13.33 14.09 4.28
CA ASP A 147 -14.06 13.34 5.32
C ASP A 147 -14.44 11.92 4.90
N ILE A 148 -13.96 11.48 3.72
CA ILE A 148 -14.21 10.12 3.27
C ILE A 148 -13.37 9.14 4.09
N PRO A 149 -13.93 8.02 4.55
CA PRO A 149 -13.16 6.94 5.15
C PRO A 149 -12.17 6.36 4.13
N ILE A 150 -10.90 6.24 4.53
CA ILE A 150 -9.88 5.62 3.66
C ILE A 150 -10.00 4.11 3.77
N ASP A 151 -10.75 3.53 2.86
CA ASP A 151 -10.85 2.08 2.65
C ASP A 151 -10.96 1.76 1.16
N TYR A 152 -10.96 0.47 0.81
CA TYR A 152 -10.93 0.07 -0.60
C TYR A 152 -12.17 0.51 -1.36
N ASP A 153 -13.37 0.31 -0.78
CA ASP A 153 -14.64 0.61 -1.46
C ASP A 153 -14.84 2.12 -1.65
N ASN A 154 -14.59 2.91 -0.61
CA ASN A 154 -14.77 4.35 -0.66
C ASN A 154 -13.78 5.02 -1.62
N LEU A 155 -12.52 4.57 -1.64
CA LEU A 155 -11.54 5.11 -2.58
C LEU A 155 -11.90 4.78 -4.03
N ILE A 156 -12.35 3.55 -4.31
CA ILE A 156 -12.83 3.16 -5.64
C ILE A 156 -14.04 3.99 -6.06
N ALA A 157 -14.98 4.25 -5.15
CA ALA A 157 -16.19 5.02 -5.43
C ALA A 157 -15.91 6.45 -5.90
N ILE A 158 -14.79 7.04 -5.48
CA ILE A 158 -14.34 8.38 -5.92
C ILE A 158 -13.32 8.35 -7.06
N GLY A 159 -13.10 7.19 -7.68
CA GLY A 159 -12.16 7.04 -8.79
C GLY A 159 -10.67 7.00 -8.38
N SER A 160 -10.39 6.70 -7.11
CA SER A 160 -9.04 6.53 -6.58
C SER A 160 -8.77 5.06 -6.23
N MET A 161 -7.59 4.77 -5.68
CA MET A 161 -7.24 3.44 -5.20
C MET A 161 -6.32 3.53 -3.98
N MET A 162 -6.32 2.47 -3.15
CA MET A 162 -5.44 2.36 -1.99
C MET A 162 -3.97 2.21 -2.37
N GLY A 163 -3.68 1.36 -3.34
CA GLY A 163 -2.32 0.98 -3.70
C GLY A 163 -1.52 0.42 -2.53
N SER A 164 -0.23 0.70 -2.50
CA SER A 164 0.69 0.28 -1.44
C SER A 164 0.71 1.21 -0.21
N GLY A 165 -0.16 2.22 -0.16
CA GLY A 165 -0.24 3.15 0.97
C GLY A 165 0.58 4.44 0.78
N GLY A 166 1.07 4.74 -0.40
CA GLY A 166 1.63 6.05 -0.69
C GLY A 166 0.56 7.15 -0.58
N LEU A 167 0.83 8.20 0.18
CA LEU A 167 -0.09 9.33 0.40
C LEU A 167 0.69 10.65 0.28
N ILE A 168 0.55 11.32 -0.86
CA ILE A 168 1.28 12.54 -1.16
C ILE A 168 0.32 13.73 -1.07
N VAL A 169 0.56 14.60 -0.11
CA VAL A 169 -0.27 15.78 0.18
C VAL A 169 0.19 16.98 -0.65
N MET A 170 -0.75 17.73 -1.19
CA MET A 170 -0.57 18.89 -2.04
C MET A 170 -1.30 20.10 -1.46
N ASP A 171 -0.65 21.25 -1.53
CA ASP A 171 -1.21 22.54 -1.14
C ASP A 171 -1.69 23.37 -2.37
N GLU A 172 -2.18 24.56 -2.11
CA GLU A 172 -2.70 25.50 -3.13
C GLU A 172 -1.67 25.89 -4.19
N ASP A 173 -0.37 25.82 -3.90
CA ASP A 173 0.69 26.18 -4.84
C ASP A 173 0.97 25.06 -5.87
N ASN A 174 0.52 23.86 -5.64
CA ASN A 174 0.73 22.75 -6.57
C ASN A 174 -0.13 22.91 -7.84
N CYS A 175 0.51 22.86 -8.99
CA CYS A 175 -0.19 22.80 -10.28
C CYS A 175 -0.57 21.34 -10.58
N MET A 176 -1.86 21.05 -10.72
CA MET A 176 -2.33 19.69 -10.98
C MET A 176 -1.95 19.18 -12.38
N VAL A 177 -1.69 20.12 -13.32
CA VAL A 177 -1.21 19.76 -14.68
C VAL A 177 0.26 19.34 -14.65
N ASP A 178 1.07 19.98 -13.78
CA ASP A 178 2.48 19.61 -13.64
C ASP A 178 2.68 18.30 -12.89
N ILE A 179 1.65 17.88 -12.11
CA ILE A 179 1.67 16.61 -11.34
C ILE A 179 1.20 15.44 -12.21
N ALA A 180 0.31 15.67 -13.17
CA ALA A 180 -0.21 14.65 -14.08
C ALA A 180 0.81 14.27 -15.16
#